data_5a86f9800798aac0852a876d37ec9517
#
_entry.id   5a86f9800798aac0852a876d37ec9517
#
_cell.length_a   1.000
_cell.length_b   1.000
_cell.length_c   1.000
_cell.angle_alpha   90.00
_cell.angle_beta   90.00
_cell.angle_gamma   90.00
#
_symmetry.space_group_name_H-M   'P 1'
#
loop_
_entity.id
_entity.type
_entity.pdbx_description
1 polymer ?
#
loop_
_entity_poly.entity_id
_entity_poly.type
_entity_poly.pdbx_seq_one_letter_code
_entity_poly.pdbx_strand_id
1 'polypeptide(L)'
;MLQIGGIHNAPIGKLLGIPTLALSDTENEKWGNRISFPLSKHVFSPDCFNLDMGGSWKNQITYPSYHELSYLTPLKIGEVKKPKNRFLIRFVEWQAGHDIGETSLSVSQKITIVNILNEYGRCYISSEGALPRELKEYAWTSHASGIHKFMKDCKLIIGESATMASEAACMGIPAIFISNTGRGYTTEQDQKYGLIKHFKLDQWKEILNTVHYWASTDMYEEWQLKRKKMLKDKIDVTAWMVDVIENYPRNIDSTNRRYKIDYSQNNK
;
A
#
# COMPACT_ATOMS: atom_id res chain seq x y z
N MET A 1 -21.37 -8.68 -11.97
CA MET A 1 -21.16 -7.72 -10.85
C MET A 1 -19.69 -7.52 -10.61
N LEU A 2 -19.26 -6.35 -10.16
CA LEU A 2 -17.87 -6.05 -9.80
C LEU A 2 -17.79 -5.67 -8.31
N GLN A 3 -16.76 -6.14 -7.60
CA GLN A 3 -16.48 -5.70 -6.21
C GLN A 3 -14.99 -5.54 -5.99
N ILE A 4 -14.63 -4.59 -5.14
CA ILE A 4 -13.26 -4.39 -4.63
C ILE A 4 -13.34 -4.59 -3.12
N GLY A 5 -12.81 -5.71 -2.63
CA GLY A 5 -13.01 -6.14 -1.23
C GLY A 5 -14.49 -6.43 -0.88
N GLY A 6 -14.76 -6.65 0.41
CA GLY A 6 -16.11 -6.81 0.95
C GLY A 6 -16.77 -8.16 0.65
N ILE A 7 -17.96 -8.35 1.25
CA ILE A 7 -18.65 -9.66 1.28
C ILE A 7 -20.01 -9.68 0.60
N HIS A 8 -20.52 -8.54 0.12
CA HIS A 8 -21.94 -8.43 -0.24
C HIS A 8 -22.26 -8.88 -1.67
N ASN A 9 -21.46 -8.47 -2.65
CA ASN A 9 -21.81 -8.67 -4.06
C ASN A 9 -21.71 -10.12 -4.52
N ALA A 10 -20.77 -10.89 -3.99
CA ALA A 10 -20.59 -12.28 -4.40
C ALA A 10 -21.78 -13.19 -4.00
N PRO A 11 -22.31 -13.15 -2.76
CA PRO A 11 -23.54 -13.87 -2.39
C PRO A 11 -24.74 -13.43 -3.21
N ILE A 12 -24.94 -12.11 -3.39
CA ILE A 12 -26.06 -11.57 -4.17
C ILE A 12 -25.95 -12.00 -5.64
N GLY A 13 -24.77 -11.88 -6.24
CA GLY A 13 -24.53 -12.33 -7.60
C GLY A 13 -24.83 -13.81 -7.79
N LYS A 14 -24.40 -14.65 -6.83
CA LYS A 14 -24.65 -16.08 -6.85
C LYS A 14 -26.16 -16.37 -6.79
N LEU A 15 -26.90 -15.67 -5.90
CA LEU A 15 -28.37 -15.82 -5.77
C LEU A 15 -29.11 -15.41 -7.05
N LEU A 16 -28.67 -14.35 -7.69
CA LEU A 16 -29.29 -13.81 -8.90
C LEU A 16 -28.78 -14.44 -10.21
N GLY A 17 -27.86 -15.39 -10.16
CA GLY A 17 -27.24 -15.98 -11.36
C GLY A 17 -26.32 -15.02 -12.12
N ILE A 18 -25.89 -13.91 -11.49
CA ILE A 18 -25.04 -12.88 -12.11
C ILE A 18 -23.58 -13.17 -11.74
N PRO A 19 -22.66 -13.38 -12.73
CA PRO A 19 -21.26 -13.60 -12.43
C PRO A 19 -20.65 -12.40 -11.69
N THR A 20 -19.94 -12.67 -10.58
CA THR A 20 -19.24 -11.66 -9.80
C THR A 20 -17.75 -11.74 -10.07
N LEU A 21 -17.14 -10.60 -10.36
CA LEU A 21 -15.71 -10.39 -10.48
C LEU A 21 -15.25 -9.68 -9.20
N ALA A 22 -14.43 -10.35 -8.40
CA ALA A 22 -13.92 -9.80 -7.15
C ALA A 22 -12.44 -9.41 -7.32
N LEU A 23 -12.07 -8.23 -6.81
CA LEU A 23 -10.68 -7.79 -6.71
C LEU A 23 -10.32 -7.68 -5.24
N SER A 24 -9.16 -8.21 -4.84
CA SER A 24 -8.67 -8.12 -3.47
C SER A 24 -7.15 -8.18 -3.43
N ASP A 25 -6.56 -7.39 -2.54
CA ASP A 25 -5.14 -7.35 -2.21
C ASP A 25 -4.89 -7.52 -0.70
N THR A 26 -5.96 -7.76 0.06
CA THR A 26 -5.94 -7.78 1.53
C THR A 26 -6.08 -9.19 2.07
N GLU A 27 -4.96 -9.85 2.37
CA GLU A 27 -4.92 -11.21 2.90
C GLU A 27 -5.53 -11.33 4.30
N ASN A 28 -5.44 -10.27 5.10
CA ASN A 28 -5.89 -10.28 6.50
C ASN A 28 -7.42 -10.28 6.63
N GLU A 29 -8.16 -9.94 5.59
CA GLU A 29 -9.63 -10.03 5.58
C GLU A 29 -10.11 -11.47 5.39
N LYS A 30 -9.64 -12.37 6.25
CA LYS A 30 -9.83 -13.83 6.13
C LYS A 30 -11.30 -14.24 6.04
N TRP A 31 -12.17 -13.65 6.84
CA TRP A 31 -13.59 -13.97 6.86
C TRP A 31 -14.30 -13.48 5.58
N GLY A 32 -14.06 -12.25 5.19
CA GLY A 32 -14.62 -11.69 3.96
C GLY A 32 -14.18 -12.50 2.74
N ASN A 33 -12.90 -12.81 2.66
CA ASN A 33 -12.33 -13.60 1.58
C ASN A 33 -12.91 -15.04 1.56
N ARG A 34 -13.08 -15.70 2.70
CA ARG A 34 -13.70 -17.05 2.78
C ARG A 34 -15.14 -17.10 2.30
N ILE A 35 -15.89 -16.02 2.48
CA ILE A 35 -17.29 -15.93 2.02
C ILE A 35 -17.34 -15.53 0.55
N SER A 36 -16.61 -14.47 0.19
CA SER A 36 -16.73 -13.81 -1.10
C SER A 36 -16.10 -14.60 -2.24
N PHE A 37 -14.91 -15.15 -2.02
CA PHE A 37 -14.12 -15.76 -3.09
C PHE A 37 -14.75 -17.04 -3.67
N PRO A 38 -15.24 -18.01 -2.87
CA PRO A 38 -15.89 -19.22 -3.42
C PRO A 38 -17.17 -18.91 -4.20
N LEU A 39 -17.82 -17.79 -3.90
CA LEU A 39 -19.06 -17.36 -4.55
C LEU A 39 -18.82 -16.48 -5.79
N SER A 40 -17.60 -15.98 -5.96
CA SER A 40 -17.22 -15.17 -7.12
C SER A 40 -16.91 -16.05 -8.32
N LYS A 41 -17.20 -15.56 -9.52
CA LYS A 41 -16.86 -16.25 -10.78
C LYS A 41 -15.35 -16.21 -11.02
N HIS A 42 -14.73 -15.05 -10.78
CA HIS A 42 -13.29 -14.85 -10.79
C HIS A 42 -12.87 -13.96 -9.63
N VAL A 43 -11.68 -14.24 -9.09
CA VAL A 43 -11.01 -13.44 -8.07
C VAL A 43 -9.70 -12.93 -8.65
N PHE A 44 -9.57 -11.63 -8.77
CA PHE A 44 -8.35 -10.99 -9.26
C PHE A 44 -7.54 -10.46 -8.07
N SER A 45 -6.28 -10.86 -8.00
CA SER A 45 -5.36 -10.43 -6.94
C SER A 45 -3.98 -10.13 -7.50
N PRO A 46 -3.17 -9.29 -6.83
CA PRO A 46 -1.75 -9.16 -7.12
C PRO A 46 -1.04 -10.52 -7.13
N ASP A 47 -0.02 -10.68 -7.95
CA ASP A 47 0.80 -11.91 -8.00
C ASP A 47 1.57 -12.17 -6.70
N CYS A 48 1.80 -11.14 -5.91
CA CYS A 48 2.38 -11.21 -4.56
C CYS A 48 1.36 -11.55 -3.46
N PHE A 49 0.07 -11.69 -3.80
CA PHE A 49 -0.98 -12.04 -2.83
C PHE A 49 -0.78 -13.45 -2.31
N ASN A 50 -0.53 -13.56 -1.01
CA ASN A 50 -0.22 -14.84 -0.35
C ASN A 50 -1.26 -15.13 0.73
N LEU A 51 -2.40 -15.69 0.32
CA LEU A 51 -3.42 -16.15 1.22
C LEU A 51 -3.51 -17.68 1.18
N ASP A 52 -3.05 -18.35 2.23
CA ASP A 52 -3.33 -19.75 2.45
C ASP A 52 -4.76 -19.91 2.99
N MET A 53 -5.64 -20.40 2.15
CA MET A 53 -7.04 -20.65 2.49
C MET A 53 -7.36 -22.13 2.60
N GLY A 54 -6.34 -23.00 2.63
CA GLY A 54 -6.51 -24.45 2.78
C GLY A 54 -7.15 -25.15 1.58
N GLY A 55 -7.08 -24.55 0.39
CA GLY A 55 -7.62 -25.11 -0.84
C GLY A 55 -7.23 -24.34 -2.08
N SER A 56 -7.21 -25.02 -3.21
CA SER A 56 -6.93 -24.39 -4.49
C SER A 56 -8.10 -23.49 -4.92
N TRP A 57 -7.84 -22.21 -5.05
CA TRP A 57 -8.74 -21.25 -5.64
C TRP A 57 -8.73 -21.38 -7.15
N LYS A 58 -9.55 -22.28 -7.67
CA LYS A 58 -9.61 -22.55 -9.12
C LYS A 58 -10.05 -21.34 -9.96
N ASN A 59 -10.61 -20.32 -9.33
CA ASN A 59 -11.12 -19.09 -9.95
C ASN A 59 -10.24 -17.87 -9.67
N GLN A 60 -9.08 -18.03 -9.05
CA GLN A 60 -8.13 -16.93 -8.84
C GLN A 60 -7.33 -16.69 -10.12
N ILE A 61 -7.21 -15.40 -10.48
CA ILE A 61 -6.39 -14.90 -11.58
C ILE A 61 -5.49 -13.82 -10.99
N THR A 62 -4.17 -14.02 -11.08
CA THR A 62 -3.21 -13.05 -10.56
C THR A 62 -2.79 -12.06 -11.63
N TYR A 63 -2.43 -10.83 -11.21
CA TYR A 63 -1.85 -9.83 -12.09
C TYR A 63 -0.54 -9.28 -11.48
N PRO A 64 0.49 -9.03 -12.31
CA PRO A 64 1.79 -8.57 -11.85
C PRO A 64 1.77 -7.06 -11.61
N SER A 65 1.06 -6.61 -10.58
CA SER A 65 0.97 -5.19 -10.20
C SER A 65 0.50 -5.05 -8.76
N TYR A 66 0.43 -3.80 -8.28
CA TYR A 66 -0.19 -3.43 -7.00
C TYR A 66 -1.46 -2.63 -7.23
N HIS A 67 -2.40 -2.72 -6.30
CA HIS A 67 -3.65 -1.95 -6.40
C HIS A 67 -3.39 -0.45 -6.41
N GLU A 68 -2.40 0.02 -5.66
CA GLU A 68 -1.99 1.43 -5.60
C GLU A 68 -1.53 1.98 -6.96
N LEU A 69 -0.99 1.14 -7.83
CA LEU A 69 -0.63 1.54 -9.19
C LEU A 69 -1.84 1.82 -10.08
N SER A 70 -3.06 1.52 -9.63
CA SER A 70 -4.27 1.98 -10.34
C SER A 70 -4.43 3.50 -10.31
N TYR A 71 -3.84 4.20 -9.33
CA TYR A 71 -3.92 5.64 -9.17
C TYR A 71 -2.57 6.35 -8.95
N LEU A 72 -1.46 5.62 -8.80
CA LEU A 72 -0.12 6.16 -8.55
C LEU A 72 0.90 5.86 -9.66
N THR A 73 0.45 5.69 -10.89
CA THR A 73 1.39 5.57 -12.02
C THR A 73 2.12 6.90 -12.26
N PRO A 74 3.33 6.89 -12.85
CA PRO A 74 4.07 8.11 -13.17
C PRO A 74 3.23 9.14 -13.94
N LEU A 75 2.40 8.69 -14.87
CA LEU A 75 1.51 9.56 -15.64
C LEU A 75 0.49 10.29 -14.75
N LYS A 76 -0.06 9.61 -13.74
CA LYS A 76 -1.10 10.18 -12.86
C LYS A 76 -0.54 11.09 -11.78
N ILE A 77 0.60 10.74 -11.20
CA ILE A 77 1.18 11.52 -10.10
C ILE A 77 2.17 12.59 -10.57
N GLY A 78 2.65 12.51 -11.81
CA GLY A 78 3.70 13.36 -12.34
C GLY A 78 5.06 13.10 -11.67
N GLU A 79 5.98 14.03 -11.85
CA GLU A 79 7.32 13.95 -11.29
C GLU A 79 7.31 13.99 -9.75
N VAL A 80 8.09 13.10 -9.14
CA VAL A 80 8.46 13.16 -7.73
C VAL A 80 9.82 13.82 -7.66
N LYS A 81 9.86 15.05 -7.14
CA LYS A 81 11.09 15.84 -7.01
C LYS A 81 11.83 15.49 -5.74
N LYS A 82 13.10 15.91 -5.65
CA LYS A 82 13.87 15.79 -4.42
C LYS A 82 13.11 16.37 -3.24
N PRO A 83 12.89 15.59 -2.18
CA PRO A 83 12.00 15.98 -1.08
C PRO A 83 12.59 17.08 -0.23
N LYS A 84 11.71 17.76 0.49
CA LYS A 84 12.06 18.64 1.60
C LYS A 84 12.31 17.80 2.86
N ASN A 85 12.94 18.37 3.88
CA ASN A 85 13.09 17.73 5.19
C ASN A 85 11.73 17.72 5.93
N ARG A 86 10.82 16.91 5.42
CA ARG A 86 9.48 16.68 5.96
C ARG A 86 9.26 15.19 6.16
N PHE A 87 8.61 14.85 7.25
CA PHE A 87 8.30 13.48 7.62
C PHE A 87 6.80 13.33 7.80
N LEU A 88 6.21 12.31 7.18
CA LEU A 88 4.81 11.98 7.39
C LEU A 88 4.72 10.71 8.24
N ILE A 89 3.99 10.81 9.33
CA ILE A 89 3.76 9.70 10.26
C ILE A 89 2.29 9.30 10.17
N ARG A 90 2.01 8.00 10.02
CA ARG A 90 0.65 7.48 10.00
C ARG A 90 0.40 6.57 11.18
N PHE A 91 -0.52 6.96 12.04
CA PHE A 91 -1.05 6.12 13.11
C PHE A 91 -2.43 5.57 12.73
N VAL A 92 -2.64 4.28 13.01
CA VAL A 92 -3.87 3.55 12.72
C VAL A 92 -4.55 3.20 14.03
N GLU A 93 -5.89 3.23 14.03
CA GLU A 93 -6.71 2.76 15.13
C GLU A 93 -7.21 1.36 14.77
N TRP A 94 -6.55 0.33 15.34
CA TRP A 94 -6.84 -1.07 15.05
C TRP A 94 -8.20 -1.50 15.65
N GLN A 95 -9.31 -1.13 15.00
CA GLN A 95 -10.69 -1.41 15.44
C GLN A 95 -11.49 -2.25 14.45
N ALA A 96 -10.94 -2.56 13.28
CA ALA A 96 -11.65 -3.33 12.26
C ALA A 96 -11.54 -4.85 12.50
N GLY A 97 -12.50 -5.62 12.02
CA GLY A 97 -12.55 -7.08 12.22
C GLY A 97 -11.38 -7.88 11.62
N HIS A 98 -10.57 -7.26 10.74
CA HIS A 98 -9.34 -7.84 10.18
C HIS A 98 -8.08 -7.49 10.99
N ASP A 99 -8.21 -6.71 12.07
CA ASP A 99 -7.09 -6.24 12.90
C ASP A 99 -6.82 -7.15 14.11
N ILE A 100 -7.42 -8.33 14.15
CA ILE A 100 -7.26 -9.29 15.26
C ILE A 100 -5.77 -9.67 15.36
N GLY A 101 -5.16 -9.35 16.51
CA GLY A 101 -3.75 -9.60 16.79
C GLY A 101 -2.80 -8.44 16.47
N GLU A 102 -3.32 -7.32 15.94
CA GLU A 102 -2.57 -6.08 15.80
C GLU A 102 -2.61 -5.26 17.07
N THR A 103 -1.51 -4.59 17.35
CA THR A 103 -1.37 -3.63 18.45
C THR A 103 -0.70 -2.38 17.92
N SER A 104 -1.19 -1.22 18.35
CA SER A 104 -0.59 0.06 17.97
C SER A 104 0.67 0.35 18.78
N LEU A 105 1.54 1.19 18.23
CA LEU A 105 2.61 1.82 18.98
C LEU A 105 2.06 2.51 20.23
N SER A 106 2.73 2.35 21.38
CA SER A 106 2.38 3.08 22.60
C SER A 106 2.58 4.58 22.42
N VAL A 107 1.93 5.38 23.25
CA VAL A 107 2.08 6.84 23.23
C VAL A 107 3.55 7.26 23.37
N SER A 108 4.30 6.60 24.27
CA SER A 108 5.73 6.88 24.44
C SER A 108 6.56 6.56 23.20
N GLN A 109 6.26 5.47 22.49
CA GLN A 109 6.92 5.11 21.24
C GLN A 109 6.60 6.12 20.13
N LYS A 110 5.34 6.56 20.02
CA LYS A 110 4.91 7.60 19.07
C LYS A 110 5.67 8.91 19.31
N ILE A 111 5.76 9.35 20.55
CA ILE A 111 6.51 10.56 20.95
C ILE A 111 8.00 10.39 20.61
N THR A 112 8.59 9.23 20.91
CA THR A 112 10.01 8.99 20.63
C THR A 112 10.31 9.12 19.14
N ILE A 113 9.50 8.53 18.25
CA ILE A 113 9.66 8.67 16.79
C ILE A 113 9.59 10.13 16.35
N VAL A 114 8.60 10.87 16.86
CA VAL A 114 8.42 12.30 16.52
C VAL A 114 9.62 13.12 16.97
N ASN A 115 10.13 12.90 18.18
CA ASN A 115 11.29 13.61 18.71
C ASN A 115 12.53 13.37 17.84
N ILE A 116 12.81 12.12 17.47
CA ILE A 116 13.93 11.79 16.59
C ILE A 116 13.79 12.50 15.24
N LEU A 117 12.64 12.42 14.61
CA LEU A 117 12.44 13.01 13.29
C LEU A 117 12.51 14.53 13.31
N ASN A 118 12.09 15.19 14.40
CA ASN A 118 12.17 16.63 14.57
C ASN A 118 13.62 17.17 14.63
N GLU A 119 14.60 16.33 14.96
CA GLU A 119 16.01 16.69 14.86
C GLU A 119 16.47 16.92 13.41
N TYR A 120 15.79 16.30 12.44
CA TYR A 120 16.14 16.31 11.03
C TYR A 120 15.20 17.14 10.14
N GLY A 121 14.01 17.49 10.64
CA GLY A 121 13.04 18.26 9.87
C GLY A 121 11.66 18.31 10.52
N ARG A 122 10.68 18.73 9.78
CA ARG A 122 9.32 18.93 10.30
C ARG A 122 8.46 17.68 10.18
N CYS A 123 7.86 17.25 11.28
CA CYS A 123 6.91 16.13 11.34
C CYS A 123 5.47 16.58 11.07
N TYR A 124 4.72 15.68 10.45
CA TYR A 124 3.27 15.78 10.27
C TYR A 124 2.65 14.42 10.58
N ILE A 125 1.55 14.40 11.30
CA ILE A 125 0.88 13.17 11.72
C ILE A 125 -0.51 13.08 11.11
N SER A 126 -0.74 12.04 10.30
CA SER A 126 -2.06 11.60 9.88
C SER A 126 -2.49 10.47 10.82
N SER A 127 -3.60 10.65 11.55
CA SER A 127 -4.10 9.66 12.49
C SER A 127 -5.58 9.37 12.22
N GLU A 128 -5.99 8.11 12.38
CA GLU A 128 -7.40 7.73 12.35
C GLU A 128 -8.09 8.07 13.67
N GLY A 129 -7.39 7.86 14.77
CA GLY A 129 -7.87 8.19 16.09
C GLY A 129 -7.39 9.56 16.62
N ALA A 130 -7.86 9.90 17.82
CA ALA A 130 -7.45 11.11 18.50
C ALA A 130 -5.97 11.08 18.89
N LEU A 131 -5.24 12.14 18.55
CA LEU A 131 -3.84 12.26 18.95
C LEU A 131 -3.72 12.60 20.44
N PRO A 132 -2.72 12.01 21.14
CA PRO A 132 -2.30 12.44 22.45
C PRO A 132 -2.02 13.96 22.48
N ARG A 133 -2.18 14.58 23.65
CA ARG A 133 -2.02 16.04 23.79
C ARG A 133 -0.67 16.54 23.27
N GLU A 134 0.38 15.79 23.53
CA GLU A 134 1.78 16.09 23.19
C GLU A 134 2.05 16.04 21.68
N LEU A 135 1.18 15.37 20.91
CA LEU A 135 1.32 15.18 19.47
C LEU A 135 0.35 16.02 18.63
N LYS A 136 -0.57 16.75 19.26
CA LYS A 136 -1.61 17.51 18.55
C LYS A 136 -1.06 18.60 17.63
N GLU A 137 0.06 19.21 17.97
CA GLU A 137 0.69 20.26 17.17
C GLU A 137 1.24 19.74 15.81
N TYR A 138 1.50 18.44 15.71
CA TYR A 138 1.97 17.79 14.49
C TYR A 138 0.85 17.31 13.58
N ALA A 139 -0.41 17.46 14.01
CA ALA A 139 -1.54 16.96 13.23
C ALA A 139 -1.57 17.53 11.82
N TRP A 140 -1.65 16.63 10.83
CA TRP A 140 -1.90 17.02 9.45
C TRP A 140 -3.38 17.35 9.27
N THR A 141 -3.71 18.60 9.02
CA THR A 141 -5.08 19.12 9.05
C THR A 141 -5.67 19.38 7.65
N SER A 142 -4.91 19.12 6.59
CA SER A 142 -5.39 19.32 5.23
C SER A 142 -6.39 18.23 4.81
N HIS A 143 -7.16 18.48 3.76
CA HIS A 143 -8.13 17.52 3.25
C HIS A 143 -7.47 16.22 2.77
N ALA A 144 -8.09 15.06 3.06
CA ALA A 144 -7.52 13.73 2.77
C ALA A 144 -7.09 13.55 1.30
N SER A 145 -7.82 14.13 0.34
CA SER A 145 -7.45 14.07 -1.09
C SER A 145 -6.12 14.74 -1.43
N GLY A 146 -5.57 15.55 -0.53
CA GLY A 146 -4.25 16.19 -0.69
C GLY A 146 -3.07 15.34 -0.25
N ILE A 147 -3.32 14.15 0.32
CA ILE A 147 -2.26 13.35 0.98
C ILE A 147 -1.15 12.95 0.01
N HIS A 148 -1.48 12.44 -1.17
CA HIS A 148 -0.46 12.01 -2.15
C HIS A 148 0.40 13.18 -2.66
N LYS A 149 -0.22 14.36 -2.83
CA LYS A 149 0.54 15.58 -3.18
C LYS A 149 1.51 15.97 -2.05
N PHE A 150 1.09 15.82 -0.80
CA PHE A 150 1.93 16.10 0.37
C PHE A 150 3.04 15.05 0.51
N MET A 151 2.72 13.76 0.33
CA MET A 151 3.68 12.67 0.40
C MET A 151 4.86 12.89 -0.55
N LYS A 152 4.65 13.40 -1.76
CA LYS A 152 5.74 13.69 -2.72
C LYS A 152 6.79 14.67 -2.21
N ASP A 153 6.44 15.51 -1.25
CA ASP A 153 7.35 16.46 -0.61
C ASP A 153 8.07 15.87 0.63
N CYS A 154 7.70 14.65 1.05
CA CYS A 154 8.24 14.01 2.25
C CYS A 154 9.52 13.23 1.94
N LYS A 155 10.48 13.33 2.86
CA LYS A 155 11.74 12.58 2.81
C LYS A 155 11.58 11.13 3.27
N LEU A 156 10.68 10.89 4.23
CA LEU A 156 10.40 9.59 4.81
C LEU A 156 8.94 9.53 5.26
N ILE A 157 8.33 8.38 5.04
CA ILE A 157 7.02 8.03 5.57
C ILE A 157 7.19 6.90 6.56
N ILE A 158 6.58 7.01 7.73
CA ILE A 158 6.66 5.98 8.77
C ILE A 158 5.29 5.76 9.40
N GLY A 159 4.96 4.54 9.74
CA GLY A 159 3.75 4.26 10.51
C GLY A 159 3.20 2.86 10.35
N GLU A 160 1.94 2.73 10.74
CA GLU A 160 1.24 1.47 10.95
C GLU A 160 0.35 1.09 9.75
N SER A 161 0.26 1.94 8.71
CA SER A 161 -0.58 1.70 7.53
C SER A 161 0.19 1.02 6.39
N ALA A 162 -0.19 -0.21 6.07
CA ALA A 162 0.35 -0.97 4.95
C ALA A 162 0.09 -0.25 3.61
N THR A 163 -1.12 0.27 3.42
CA THR A 163 -1.51 1.01 2.20
C THR A 163 -0.63 2.24 2.00
N MET A 164 -0.45 3.08 3.05
CA MET A 164 0.35 4.29 2.93
C MET A 164 1.84 3.98 2.70
N ALA A 165 2.36 2.89 3.30
CA ALA A 165 3.71 2.43 3.02
C ALA A 165 3.88 1.98 1.56
N SER A 166 2.90 1.25 1.02
CA SER A 166 2.89 0.82 -0.38
C SER A 166 2.74 2.00 -1.34
N GLU A 167 1.89 2.98 -1.01
CA GLU A 167 1.75 4.23 -1.77
C GLU A 167 3.09 4.98 -1.84
N ALA A 168 3.81 5.08 -0.71
CA ALA A 168 5.14 5.66 -0.67
C ALA A 168 6.12 4.91 -1.59
N ALA A 169 6.13 3.58 -1.53
CA ALA A 169 6.96 2.75 -2.39
C ALA A 169 6.63 2.96 -3.87
N CYS A 170 5.35 3.02 -4.24
CA CYS A 170 4.90 3.30 -5.60
C CYS A 170 5.35 4.69 -6.10
N MET A 171 5.54 5.64 -5.20
CA MET A 171 6.08 6.98 -5.49
C MET A 171 7.61 7.06 -5.41
N GLY A 172 8.29 6.00 -4.94
CA GLY A 172 9.74 6.01 -4.73
C GLY A 172 10.16 6.87 -3.54
N ILE A 173 9.35 6.87 -2.49
CA ILE A 173 9.59 7.54 -1.23
C ILE A 173 9.94 6.48 -0.19
N PRO A 174 11.04 6.65 0.58
CA PRO A 174 11.36 5.73 1.66
C PRO A 174 10.21 5.56 2.65
N ALA A 175 9.88 4.31 3.02
CA ALA A 175 8.83 4.04 3.97
C ALA A 175 9.22 2.99 5.02
N ILE A 176 8.96 3.28 6.29
CA ILE A 176 9.07 2.34 7.40
C ILE A 176 7.67 1.92 7.80
N PHE A 177 7.36 0.65 7.60
CA PHE A 177 6.09 0.05 7.97
C PHE A 177 6.25 -0.74 9.27
N ILE A 178 5.44 -0.43 10.27
CA ILE A 178 5.48 -1.04 11.62
C ILE A 178 4.16 -1.76 11.86
N SER A 179 4.20 -3.09 11.87
CA SER A 179 3.02 -3.93 12.08
C SER A 179 3.46 -5.36 12.39
N ASN A 180 2.71 -6.07 13.21
CA ASN A 180 2.98 -7.47 13.52
C ASN A 180 2.64 -8.39 12.33
N THR A 181 1.79 -7.93 11.41
CA THR A 181 1.41 -8.67 10.20
C THR A 181 1.83 -7.92 8.93
N GLY A 182 2.32 -8.65 7.95
CA GLY A 182 2.62 -8.12 6.61
C GLY A 182 1.42 -8.25 5.66
N ARG A 183 1.61 -7.74 4.45
CA ARG A 183 0.79 -7.99 3.27
C ARG A 183 1.71 -8.47 2.15
N GLY A 184 1.22 -9.26 1.22
CA GLY A 184 2.04 -9.74 0.12
C GLY A 184 2.75 -8.61 -0.62
N TYR A 185 2.04 -7.51 -0.89
CA TYR A 185 2.62 -6.35 -1.58
C TYR A 185 3.68 -5.62 -0.74
N THR A 186 3.48 -5.43 0.57
CA THR A 186 4.52 -4.81 1.43
C THR A 186 5.74 -5.72 1.57
N THR A 187 5.54 -7.02 1.63
CA THR A 187 6.62 -8.01 1.69
C THR A 187 7.44 -7.99 0.39
N GLU A 188 6.81 -7.96 -0.77
CA GLU A 188 7.51 -7.87 -2.05
C GLU A 188 8.26 -6.54 -2.19
N GLN A 189 7.65 -5.43 -1.77
CA GLN A 189 8.26 -4.10 -1.80
C GLN A 189 9.46 -3.98 -0.85
N ASP A 190 9.46 -4.67 0.29
CA ASP A 190 10.62 -4.78 1.19
C ASP A 190 11.70 -5.71 0.59
N GLN A 191 11.37 -6.97 0.37
CA GLN A 191 12.37 -8.02 0.11
C GLN A 191 12.92 -7.99 -1.31
N LYS A 192 12.07 -7.73 -2.33
CA LYS A 192 12.46 -7.74 -3.74
C LYS A 192 13.00 -6.40 -4.22
N TYR A 193 12.38 -5.31 -3.77
CA TYR A 193 12.71 -3.97 -4.28
C TYR A 193 13.43 -3.09 -3.28
N GLY A 194 13.35 -3.37 -1.97
CA GLY A 194 13.98 -2.57 -0.92
C GLY A 194 13.44 -1.14 -0.85
N LEU A 195 12.15 -0.94 -1.19
CA LEU A 195 11.47 0.36 -1.17
C LEU A 195 10.86 0.67 0.19
N ILE A 196 10.47 -0.37 0.92
CA ILE A 196 9.94 -0.32 2.28
C ILE A 196 10.91 -1.02 3.21
N LYS A 197 10.84 -0.70 4.50
CA LYS A 197 11.36 -1.56 5.56
C LYS A 197 10.24 -1.91 6.50
N HIS A 198 9.88 -3.19 6.56
CA HIS A 198 8.86 -3.70 7.45
C HIS A 198 9.49 -4.20 8.75
N PHE A 199 8.96 -3.74 9.88
CA PHE A 199 9.33 -4.17 11.22
C PHE A 199 8.12 -4.61 12.03
N LYS A 200 8.33 -5.62 12.89
CA LYS A 200 7.40 -5.92 13.97
C LYS A 200 7.66 -5.01 15.16
N LEU A 201 6.67 -4.88 16.06
CA LEU A 201 6.77 -3.99 17.22
C LEU A 201 7.87 -4.40 18.21
N ASP A 202 8.23 -5.67 18.28
CA ASP A 202 9.32 -6.19 19.13
C ASP A 202 10.72 -5.81 18.63
N GLN A 203 10.85 -5.35 17.39
CA GLN A 203 12.10 -4.88 16.78
C GLN A 203 12.36 -3.39 17.04
N TRP A 204 12.02 -2.91 18.23
CA TRP A 204 12.03 -1.48 18.54
C TRP A 204 13.38 -0.80 18.34
N LYS A 205 14.46 -1.47 18.71
CA LYS A 205 15.83 -0.93 18.55
C LYS A 205 16.18 -0.74 17.07
N GLU A 206 15.85 -1.72 16.25
CA GLU A 206 16.09 -1.69 14.80
C GLU A 206 15.25 -0.61 14.12
N ILE A 207 13.99 -0.41 14.59
CA ILE A 207 13.14 0.68 14.13
C ILE A 207 13.83 2.02 14.38
N LEU A 208 14.27 2.30 15.62
CA LEU A 208 14.89 3.58 15.96
C LEU A 208 16.18 3.82 15.16
N ASN A 209 17.03 2.81 15.03
CA ASN A 209 18.25 2.90 14.23
C ASN A 209 17.95 3.24 12.78
N THR A 210 16.93 2.59 12.19
CA THR A 210 16.53 2.84 10.81
C THR A 210 15.90 4.22 10.64
N VAL A 211 15.10 4.67 11.60
CA VAL A 211 14.53 6.03 11.61
C VAL A 211 15.64 7.09 11.60
N HIS A 212 16.62 6.98 12.51
CA HIS A 212 17.77 7.90 12.55
C HIS A 212 18.55 7.89 11.23
N TYR A 213 18.88 6.70 10.72
CA TYR A 213 19.66 6.57 9.50
C TYR A 213 18.94 7.16 8.28
N TRP A 214 17.66 6.83 8.10
CA TRP A 214 16.89 7.29 6.95
C TRP A 214 16.50 8.77 7.05
N ALA A 215 16.30 9.30 8.26
CA ALA A 215 16.04 10.71 8.46
C ALA A 215 17.29 11.59 8.19
N SER A 216 18.51 11.11 8.53
CA SER A 216 19.75 11.84 8.33
C SER A 216 20.29 11.75 6.89
N THR A 217 20.00 10.65 6.17
CA THR A 217 20.63 10.33 4.87
C THR A 217 19.77 10.84 3.70
N ASP A 218 20.41 11.34 2.65
CA ASP A 218 19.73 11.61 1.36
C ASP A 218 19.65 10.31 0.55
N MET A 219 18.43 9.78 0.42
CA MET A 219 18.17 8.52 -0.27
C MET A 219 17.38 8.71 -1.57
N TYR A 220 17.16 9.95 -2.02
CA TYR A 220 16.26 10.24 -3.14
C TYR A 220 16.62 9.46 -4.41
N GLU A 221 17.85 9.59 -4.89
CA GLU A 221 18.28 8.96 -6.13
C GLU A 221 18.19 7.42 -6.07
N GLU A 222 18.61 6.84 -4.94
CA GLU A 222 18.55 5.40 -4.73
C GLU A 222 17.10 4.90 -4.79
N TRP A 223 16.16 5.60 -4.14
CA TRP A 223 14.75 5.19 -4.13
C TRP A 223 14.09 5.38 -5.48
N GLN A 224 14.43 6.42 -6.24
CA GLN A 224 13.93 6.57 -7.62
C GLN A 224 14.45 5.44 -8.54
N LEU A 225 15.68 4.98 -8.37
CA LEU A 225 16.22 3.82 -9.10
C LEU A 225 15.48 2.52 -8.72
N LYS A 226 15.26 2.29 -7.43
CA LYS A 226 14.48 1.13 -6.93
C LYS A 226 13.05 1.17 -7.47
N ARG A 227 12.41 2.33 -7.42
CA ARG A 227 11.07 2.54 -8.02
C ARG A 227 11.05 2.21 -9.51
N LYS A 228 12.01 2.72 -10.27
CA LYS A 228 12.11 2.45 -11.72
C LYS A 228 12.25 0.95 -12.01
N LYS A 229 13.02 0.21 -11.18
CA LYS A 229 13.12 -1.24 -11.26
C LYS A 229 11.77 -1.90 -10.99
N MET A 230 11.08 -1.54 -9.91
CA MET A 230 9.77 -2.08 -9.55
C MET A 230 8.75 -1.84 -10.67
N LEU A 231 8.64 -0.61 -11.17
CA LEU A 231 7.67 -0.26 -12.18
C LEU A 231 7.89 -0.98 -13.52
N LYS A 232 9.12 -1.40 -13.85
CA LYS A 232 9.41 -2.22 -15.05
C LYS A 232 8.84 -3.63 -14.96
N ASP A 233 8.72 -4.17 -13.75
CA ASP A 233 8.18 -5.51 -13.51
C ASP A 233 6.64 -5.49 -13.45
N LYS A 234 6.02 -4.32 -13.29
CA LYS A 234 4.58 -4.16 -13.06
C LYS A 234 3.84 -3.71 -14.33
N ILE A 235 2.53 -4.01 -14.38
CA ILE A 235 1.63 -3.57 -15.46
C ILE A 235 0.79 -2.37 -15.03
N ASP A 236 0.24 -1.63 -16.00
CA ASP A 236 -0.84 -0.68 -15.77
C ASP A 236 -2.12 -1.45 -15.43
N VAL A 237 -2.36 -1.60 -14.13
CA VAL A 237 -3.49 -2.36 -13.61
C VAL A 237 -4.84 -1.74 -13.98
N THR A 238 -4.91 -0.41 -14.14
CA THR A 238 -6.16 0.25 -14.57
C THR A 238 -6.48 -0.12 -16.01
N ALA A 239 -5.52 -0.01 -16.92
CA ALA A 239 -5.72 -0.36 -18.32
C ALA A 239 -6.11 -1.85 -18.46
N TRP A 240 -5.46 -2.72 -17.69
CA TRP A 240 -5.82 -4.14 -17.66
C TRP A 240 -7.22 -4.38 -17.10
N MET A 241 -7.59 -3.77 -15.96
CA MET A 241 -8.92 -3.93 -15.36
C MET A 241 -10.04 -3.46 -16.29
N VAL A 242 -9.84 -2.32 -16.96
CA VAL A 242 -10.81 -1.78 -17.93
C VAL A 242 -11.02 -2.78 -19.07
N ASP A 243 -9.92 -3.29 -19.63
CA ASP A 243 -10.01 -4.26 -20.73
C ASP A 243 -10.68 -5.58 -20.30
N VAL A 244 -10.40 -6.07 -19.08
CA VAL A 244 -11.09 -7.25 -18.52
C VAL A 244 -12.59 -6.99 -18.37
N ILE A 245 -13.00 -5.83 -17.87
CA ILE A 245 -14.41 -5.51 -17.64
C ILE A 245 -15.17 -5.36 -18.97
N GLU A 246 -14.60 -4.63 -19.92
CA GLU A 246 -15.23 -4.32 -21.22
C GLU A 246 -15.33 -5.56 -22.13
N ASN A 247 -14.35 -6.44 -22.06
CA ASN A 247 -14.26 -7.60 -22.94
C ASN A 247 -14.62 -8.94 -22.26
N TYR A 248 -15.07 -8.92 -21.02
CA TYR A 248 -15.46 -10.14 -20.32
C TYR A 248 -16.45 -10.99 -21.14
N PRO A 249 -16.27 -12.34 -21.22
CA PRO A 249 -15.26 -13.15 -20.55
C PRO A 249 -13.97 -13.40 -21.36
N ARG A 250 -13.68 -12.68 -22.43
CA ARG A 250 -12.61 -12.99 -23.40
C ARG A 250 -11.20 -12.65 -22.90
N ASN A 251 -11.03 -11.55 -22.18
CA ASN A 251 -9.73 -10.99 -21.81
C ASN A 251 -9.49 -11.03 -20.30
N ILE A 252 -9.58 -12.20 -19.70
CA ILE A 252 -9.35 -12.36 -18.25
C ILE A 252 -7.88 -12.62 -17.90
N ASP A 253 -7.03 -12.90 -18.88
CA ASP A 253 -5.60 -13.17 -18.68
C ASP A 253 -4.81 -11.86 -18.53
N SER A 254 -4.05 -11.73 -17.44
CA SER A 254 -3.22 -10.56 -17.12
C SER A 254 -1.78 -10.65 -17.64
N THR A 255 -1.36 -11.82 -18.13
CA THR A 255 0.05 -12.07 -18.53
C THR A 255 0.45 -11.33 -19.80
N ASN A 256 -0.49 -10.66 -20.46
CA ASN A 256 -0.26 -9.96 -21.68
C ASN A 256 0.56 -8.67 -21.46
N ARG A 257 1.78 -8.62 -22.03
CA ARG A 257 2.73 -7.49 -21.96
C ARG A 257 2.21 -6.16 -22.54
N ARG A 258 1.01 -6.11 -23.12
CA ARG A 258 0.41 -4.89 -23.68
C ARG A 258 0.09 -3.81 -22.64
N TYR A 259 -0.05 -4.16 -21.36
CA TYR A 259 -0.39 -3.23 -20.26
C TYR A 259 0.85 -2.67 -19.58
N LYS A 260 1.90 -2.31 -20.30
CA LYS A 260 3.09 -1.71 -19.70
C LYS A 260 2.79 -0.31 -19.15
N ILE A 261 3.38 0.01 -18.00
CA ILE A 261 3.32 1.36 -17.46
C ILE A 261 4.12 2.29 -18.38
N ASP A 262 3.48 3.38 -18.83
CA ASP A 262 4.14 4.39 -19.66
C ASP A 262 4.97 5.36 -18.79
N TYR A 263 6.23 5.51 -19.15
CA TYR A 263 7.20 6.40 -18.50
C TYR A 263 7.58 7.61 -19.37
N SER A 264 7.02 7.73 -20.57
CA SER A 264 7.53 8.67 -21.58
C SER A 264 7.42 10.15 -21.19
N GLN A 265 6.60 10.47 -20.20
CA GLN A 265 6.40 11.86 -19.76
C GLN A 265 7.39 12.37 -18.70
N ASN A 266 8.26 11.52 -18.15
CA ASN A 266 9.25 11.95 -17.14
C ASN A 266 10.57 12.46 -17.74
N ASN A 267 10.67 12.58 -19.06
CA ASN A 267 11.87 13.04 -19.79
C ASN A 267 11.66 14.37 -20.56
N LYS A 268 10.69 15.18 -20.15
CA LYS A 268 10.51 16.53 -20.73
C LYS A 268 10.72 17.60 -19.68
#